data_ecffb0f2dcf5531b16eecc45bf0e0b62
#
_entry.id   ecffb0f2dcf5531b16eecc45bf0e0b62
#
_cell.length_a   1.000
_cell.length_b   1.000
_cell.length_c   1.000
_cell.angle_alpha   90.00
_cell.angle_beta   90.00
_cell.angle_gamma   90.00
#
_symmetry.space_group_name_H-M   'P 1'
#
loop_
_entity.id
_entity.type
_entity.pdbx_description
1 polymer ?
#
loop_
_entity_poly.entity_id
_entity_poly.type
_entity_poly.pdbx_seq_one_letter_code
_entity_poly.pdbx_strand_id
1 'polypeptide(L)'
;MKLSKNFTLREHFGVPICVSSGYRSKELNKAIGGAHKIVNGIYVPTSQHCKGEALDLDADTYGQITNKQIFDYIAENLEYDQLIWEFGTEYPNGNPNWVHVSYSEGNNRMKKLTASKKEGYPTIYRYIK
;
A
#
# COMPACT_ATOMS: atom_id res chain seq x y z
N MET A 1 -3.79 -11.15 -2.24
CA MET A 1 -4.73 -10.02 -2.02
C MET A 1 -6.05 -10.32 -2.68
N LYS A 2 -7.08 -10.21 -1.95
CA LYS A 2 -8.39 -10.42 -2.52
C LYS A 2 -8.84 -9.18 -3.26
N LEU A 3 -9.30 -9.35 -4.49
CA LEU A 3 -9.80 -8.25 -5.30
C LEU A 3 -10.97 -7.54 -4.64
N SER A 4 -11.63 -8.20 -3.69
CA SER A 4 -12.77 -7.65 -2.96
C SER A 4 -12.49 -6.33 -2.25
N LYS A 5 -11.24 -6.08 -1.78
CA LYS A 5 -10.92 -4.79 -1.15
C LYS A 5 -11.01 -3.66 -2.15
N ASN A 6 -10.36 -3.80 -3.30
CA ASN A 6 -10.40 -2.78 -4.34
C ASN A 6 -11.82 -2.62 -4.89
N PHE A 7 -12.53 -3.72 -5.07
CA PHE A 7 -13.90 -3.72 -5.54
C PHE A 7 -14.81 -2.95 -4.58
N THR A 8 -14.67 -3.21 -3.26
CA THR A 8 -15.44 -2.51 -2.23
C THR A 8 -15.20 -1.00 -2.24
N LEU A 9 -13.97 -0.57 -2.47
CA LEU A 9 -13.65 0.85 -2.58
C LEU A 9 -14.35 1.49 -3.78
N ARG A 10 -14.35 0.82 -4.93
CA ARG A 10 -15.04 1.31 -6.12
C ARG A 10 -16.54 1.42 -5.90
N GLU A 11 -17.14 0.44 -5.22
CA GLU A 11 -18.55 0.47 -4.88
C GLU A 11 -18.87 1.64 -3.96
N HIS A 12 -18.05 1.84 -2.94
CA HIS A 12 -18.29 2.89 -1.96
C HIS A 12 -18.20 4.29 -2.58
N PHE A 13 -17.13 4.56 -3.31
CA PHE A 13 -16.90 5.89 -3.88
C PHE A 13 -17.64 6.10 -5.20
N GLY A 14 -18.04 5.04 -5.87
CA GLY A 14 -18.72 5.13 -7.16
C GLY A 14 -17.84 5.65 -8.29
N VAL A 15 -16.53 5.59 -8.14
CA VAL A 15 -15.55 6.08 -9.13
C VAL A 15 -14.44 5.06 -9.32
N PRO A 16 -13.76 5.07 -10.48
CA PRO A 16 -12.61 4.20 -10.70
C PRO A 16 -11.45 4.57 -9.78
N ILE A 17 -10.73 3.55 -9.31
CA ILE A 17 -9.52 3.71 -8.52
C ILE A 17 -8.40 2.99 -9.23
N CYS A 18 -7.32 3.71 -9.50
CA CYS A 18 -6.16 3.15 -10.16
C CYS A 18 -5.40 2.24 -9.20
N VAL A 19 -5.11 1.03 -9.64
CA VAL A 19 -4.19 0.14 -8.93
C VAL A 19 -2.84 0.30 -9.60
N SER A 20 -1.98 1.13 -9.02
CA SER A 20 -0.70 1.48 -9.62
C SER A 20 0.33 0.35 -9.52
N SER A 21 0.17 -0.53 -8.53
CA SER A 21 1.03 -1.69 -8.35
C SER A 21 0.26 -2.75 -7.59
N GLY A 22 0.01 -3.90 -8.23
CA GLY A 22 -0.60 -5.05 -7.58
C GLY A 22 0.44 -6.13 -7.36
N TYR A 23 0.41 -7.16 -8.19
CA TYR A 23 1.42 -8.21 -8.16
C TYR A 23 2.75 -7.68 -8.70
N ARG A 24 3.83 -8.04 -8.03
CA ARG A 24 5.18 -7.71 -8.49
C ARG A 24 6.01 -8.98 -8.60
N SER A 25 6.52 -9.25 -9.81
CA SER A 25 7.29 -10.46 -10.06
C SER A 25 8.59 -10.49 -9.23
N LYS A 26 9.11 -11.70 -9.05
CA LYS A 26 10.40 -11.90 -8.38
C LYS A 26 11.51 -11.09 -9.05
N GLU A 27 11.56 -11.11 -10.38
CA GLU A 27 12.57 -10.42 -11.16
C GLU A 27 12.46 -8.91 -11.00
N LEU A 28 11.26 -8.37 -11.05
CA LEU A 28 11.03 -6.95 -10.86
C LEU A 28 11.38 -6.52 -9.45
N ASN A 29 10.99 -7.30 -8.44
CA ASN A 29 11.32 -7.01 -7.04
C ASN A 29 12.82 -6.94 -6.84
N LYS A 30 13.57 -7.87 -7.42
CA LYS A 30 15.03 -7.90 -7.35
C LYS A 30 15.64 -6.67 -8.03
N ALA A 31 15.14 -6.32 -9.22
CA ALA A 31 15.65 -5.20 -9.99
C ALA A 31 15.48 -3.85 -9.29
N ILE A 32 14.40 -3.66 -8.54
CA ILE A 32 14.13 -2.40 -7.84
C ILE A 32 14.58 -2.41 -6.38
N GLY A 33 15.27 -3.47 -5.95
CA GLY A 33 15.76 -3.56 -4.58
C GLY A 33 14.68 -3.83 -3.55
N GLY A 34 13.62 -4.52 -3.94
CA GLY A 34 12.53 -4.86 -3.03
C GLY A 34 12.96 -5.82 -1.92
N ALA A 35 12.14 -5.93 -0.89
CA ALA A 35 12.41 -6.79 0.26
C ALA A 35 12.60 -8.25 -0.17
N HIS A 36 13.61 -8.90 0.38
CA HIS A 36 13.93 -10.29 0.04
C HIS A 36 14.75 -10.94 1.16
N LYS A 37 14.91 -12.25 1.05
CA LYS A 37 15.86 -13.00 1.87
C LYS A 37 16.56 -14.03 1.00
N ILE A 38 17.70 -14.51 1.45
CA ILE A 38 18.44 -15.58 0.78
C ILE A 38 18.25 -16.86 1.60
N VAL A 39 17.74 -17.90 0.95
CA VAL A 39 17.52 -19.20 1.58
C VAL A 39 18.28 -20.26 0.77
N ASN A 40 19.28 -20.89 1.38
CA ASN A 40 20.11 -21.90 0.71
C ASN A 40 20.70 -21.37 -0.61
N GLY A 41 21.12 -20.11 -0.64
CA GLY A 41 21.67 -19.48 -1.83
C GLY A 41 20.61 -19.03 -2.85
N ILE A 42 19.33 -19.21 -2.54
CA ILE A 42 18.24 -18.86 -3.45
C ILE A 42 17.59 -17.54 -3.03
N TYR A 43 17.42 -16.64 -3.99
CA TYR A 43 16.71 -15.37 -3.78
C TYR A 43 15.22 -15.65 -3.58
N VAL A 44 14.69 -15.21 -2.44
CA VAL A 44 13.27 -15.35 -2.11
C VAL A 44 12.70 -13.96 -1.82
N PRO A 45 11.81 -13.42 -2.67
CA PRO A 45 11.20 -12.14 -2.39
C PRO A 45 10.28 -12.22 -1.18
N THR A 46 10.38 -11.23 -0.29
CA THR A 46 9.54 -11.15 0.91
C THR A 46 8.55 -10.00 0.84
N SER A 47 8.58 -9.22 -0.23
CA SER A 47 7.59 -8.16 -0.46
C SER A 47 6.19 -8.75 -0.57
N GLN A 48 5.21 -8.14 0.08
CA GLN A 48 3.81 -8.57 -0.02
C GLN A 48 3.26 -8.43 -1.43
N HIS A 49 3.81 -7.50 -2.24
CA HIS A 49 3.44 -7.40 -3.66
C HIS A 49 3.74 -8.69 -4.41
N CYS A 50 4.86 -9.33 -4.12
CA CYS A 50 5.24 -10.59 -4.76
C CYS A 50 4.36 -11.75 -4.31
N LYS A 51 3.68 -11.63 -3.19
CA LYS A 51 2.73 -12.62 -2.68
C LYS A 51 1.30 -12.36 -3.17
N GLY A 52 1.09 -11.28 -3.90
CA GLY A 52 -0.24 -10.90 -4.36
C GLY A 52 -1.18 -10.43 -3.26
N GLU A 53 -0.63 -10.04 -2.11
CA GLU A 53 -1.40 -9.64 -0.94
C GLU A 53 -1.40 -8.13 -0.70
N ALA A 54 -0.83 -7.35 -1.60
CA ALA A 54 -0.71 -5.91 -1.42
C ALA A 54 -1.06 -5.16 -2.69
N LEU A 55 -1.62 -3.97 -2.51
CA LEU A 55 -1.98 -3.07 -3.60
C LEU A 55 -1.51 -1.66 -3.27
N ASP A 56 -1.07 -0.93 -4.29
CA ASP A 56 -0.88 0.51 -4.21
C ASP A 56 -2.02 1.17 -4.98
N LEU A 57 -2.78 2.02 -4.30
CA LEU A 57 -3.98 2.65 -4.82
C LEU A 57 -3.74 4.13 -5.01
N ASP A 58 -4.13 4.66 -6.16
CA ASP A 58 -3.99 6.08 -6.48
C ASP A 58 -5.28 6.60 -7.11
N ALA A 59 -6.02 7.39 -6.34
CA ALA A 59 -7.24 8.01 -6.80
C ALA A 59 -6.98 9.30 -7.57
N ASP A 60 -5.83 9.93 -7.37
CA ASP A 60 -5.50 11.20 -7.99
C ASP A 60 -5.45 11.09 -9.53
N THR A 61 -5.20 9.88 -10.04
CA THR A 61 -5.21 9.62 -11.48
C THR A 61 -6.50 10.06 -12.16
N TYR A 62 -7.63 9.89 -11.48
CA TYR A 62 -8.95 10.23 -12.02
C TYR A 62 -9.51 11.54 -11.48
N GLY A 63 -8.92 12.09 -10.41
CA GLY A 63 -9.23 13.42 -9.91
C GLY A 63 -10.58 13.62 -9.23
N GLN A 64 -11.33 12.56 -8.97
CA GLN A 64 -12.68 12.66 -8.39
C GLN A 64 -12.71 12.52 -6.89
N ILE A 65 -11.74 11.79 -6.33
CA ILE A 65 -11.55 11.64 -4.90
C ILE A 65 -10.07 11.75 -4.58
N THR A 66 -9.75 11.95 -3.31
CA THR A 66 -8.35 12.06 -2.89
C THR A 66 -7.84 10.76 -2.32
N ASN A 67 -6.53 10.60 -2.31
CA ASN A 67 -5.90 9.44 -1.68
C ASN A 67 -6.16 9.44 -0.17
N LYS A 68 -6.28 10.61 0.45
CA LYS A 68 -6.67 10.72 1.85
C LYS A 68 -8.04 10.08 2.09
N GLN A 69 -9.00 10.32 1.21
CA GLN A 69 -10.34 9.70 1.33
C GLN A 69 -10.27 8.18 1.28
N ILE A 70 -9.42 7.63 0.40
CA ILE A 70 -9.21 6.18 0.34
C ILE A 70 -8.59 5.67 1.63
N PHE A 71 -7.54 6.34 2.11
CA PHE A 71 -6.85 5.96 3.34
C PHE A 71 -7.81 5.93 4.53
N ASP A 72 -8.57 7.01 4.71
CA ASP A 72 -9.50 7.14 5.83
C ASP A 72 -10.61 6.09 5.77
N TYR A 73 -11.14 5.82 4.58
CA TYR A 73 -12.18 4.81 4.43
C TYR A 73 -11.68 3.42 4.81
N ILE A 74 -10.48 3.05 4.33
CA ILE A 74 -9.90 1.75 4.66
C ILE A 74 -9.63 1.66 6.16
N ALA A 75 -9.06 2.72 6.74
CA ALA A 75 -8.74 2.74 8.16
C ALA A 75 -9.97 2.52 9.05
N GLU A 76 -11.10 3.06 8.65
CA GLU A 76 -12.32 3.04 9.45
C GLU A 76 -13.21 1.83 9.19
N ASN A 77 -13.16 1.26 7.99
CA ASN A 77 -14.19 0.31 7.56
C ASN A 77 -13.69 -1.06 7.12
N LEU A 78 -12.40 -1.20 6.81
CA LEU A 78 -11.89 -2.44 6.25
C LEU A 78 -10.87 -3.10 7.16
N GLU A 79 -10.71 -4.41 6.98
CA GLU A 79 -9.66 -5.17 7.63
C GLU A 79 -8.42 -5.15 6.75
N TYR A 80 -7.24 -4.94 7.34
CA TYR A 80 -5.99 -4.89 6.60
C TYR A 80 -4.84 -5.34 7.50
N ASP A 81 -3.73 -5.76 6.88
CA ASP A 81 -2.51 -6.04 7.61
C ASP A 81 -1.71 -4.76 7.84
N GLN A 82 -1.38 -4.07 6.75
CA GLN A 82 -0.73 -2.75 6.81
C GLN A 82 -1.46 -1.77 5.91
N LEU A 83 -1.55 -0.54 6.37
CA LEU A 83 -2.11 0.58 5.62
C LEU A 83 -1.11 1.71 5.72
N ILE A 84 -0.56 2.14 4.60
CA ILE A 84 0.53 3.11 4.60
C ILE A 84 0.16 4.35 3.79
N TRP A 85 0.30 5.49 4.45
CA TRP A 85 0.22 6.82 3.85
C TRP A 85 1.58 7.10 3.21
N GLU A 86 1.67 6.90 1.91
CA GLU A 86 2.94 6.93 1.19
C GLU A 86 3.25 8.33 0.69
N PHE A 87 4.20 8.99 1.34
CA PHE A 87 4.74 10.28 0.92
C PHE A 87 3.67 11.38 0.81
N GLY A 88 3.81 12.29 -0.15
CA GLY A 88 2.86 13.38 -0.34
C GLY A 88 2.96 14.43 0.76
N THR A 89 1.82 15.01 1.12
CA THR A 89 1.76 16.00 2.17
C THR A 89 1.35 15.36 3.50
N GLU A 90 1.67 16.03 4.58
CA GLU A 90 1.72 15.43 5.91
C GLU A 90 0.37 14.94 6.43
N TYR A 91 0.39 13.73 7.00
CA TYR A 91 -0.73 13.15 7.73
C TYR A 91 -1.01 13.98 9.00
N PRO A 92 -2.26 14.19 9.43
CA PRO A 92 -3.51 13.65 8.85
C PRO A 92 -4.23 14.59 7.88
N ASN A 93 -3.76 15.82 7.72
CA ASN A 93 -4.50 16.86 7.01
C ASN A 93 -4.10 16.99 5.54
N GLY A 94 -3.03 16.34 5.13
CA GLY A 94 -2.55 16.38 3.76
C GLY A 94 -3.16 15.31 2.88
N ASN A 95 -2.38 14.85 1.91
CA ASN A 95 -2.78 13.82 0.96
C ASN A 95 -1.56 13.00 0.56
N PRO A 96 -1.60 11.67 0.68
CA PRO A 96 -0.45 10.85 0.26
C PRO A 96 -0.37 10.78 -1.27
N ASN A 97 0.80 10.45 -1.78
CA ASN A 97 0.98 10.23 -3.22
C ASN A 97 0.23 8.98 -3.68
N TRP A 98 0.18 7.97 -2.84
CA TRP A 98 -0.64 6.77 -3.03
C TRP A 98 -0.87 6.10 -1.67
N VAL A 99 -1.75 5.13 -1.66
CA VAL A 99 -2.08 4.36 -0.46
C VAL A 99 -1.64 2.92 -0.67
N HIS A 100 -0.75 2.43 0.17
CA HIS A 100 -0.39 1.03 0.21
C HIS A 100 -1.33 0.32 1.19
N VAL A 101 -1.97 -0.74 0.75
CA VAL A 101 -2.78 -1.59 1.62
C VAL A 101 -2.41 -3.04 1.37
N SER A 102 -2.22 -3.78 2.45
CA SER A 102 -1.98 -5.22 2.38
C SER A 102 -3.02 -5.97 3.19
N TYR A 103 -3.19 -7.21 2.83
CA TYR A 103 -4.15 -8.11 3.48
C TYR A 103 -3.50 -9.47 3.66
N SER A 104 -3.64 -10.04 4.84
CA SER A 104 -3.16 -11.37 5.14
C SER A 104 -4.33 -12.18 5.69
N GLU A 105 -4.71 -13.23 5.01
CA GLU A 105 -5.86 -14.02 5.43
C GLU A 105 -5.62 -14.65 6.80
N GLY A 106 -6.50 -14.31 7.74
CA GLY A 106 -6.43 -14.84 9.10
C GLY A 106 -5.43 -14.17 10.03
N ASN A 107 -4.68 -13.16 9.58
CA ASN A 107 -3.68 -12.51 10.43
C ASN A 107 -3.45 -11.06 10.01
N ASN A 108 -4.49 -10.24 10.09
CA ASN A 108 -4.38 -8.82 9.76
C ASN A 108 -4.05 -8.03 11.02
N ARG A 109 -2.88 -7.40 11.03
CA ARG A 109 -2.35 -6.72 12.20
C ARG A 109 -2.95 -5.33 12.42
N MET A 110 -3.68 -4.80 11.46
CA MET A 110 -4.31 -3.48 11.51
C MET A 110 -3.29 -2.37 11.79
N LYS A 111 -2.13 -2.44 11.15
CA LYS A 111 -1.06 -1.47 11.34
C LYS A 111 -1.16 -0.34 10.35
N LYS A 112 -1.29 0.88 10.86
CA LYS A 112 -1.28 2.11 10.06
C LYS A 112 0.08 2.78 10.19
N LEU A 113 0.64 3.21 9.07
CA LEU A 113 1.94 3.87 9.03
C LEU A 113 1.93 5.06 8.07
N THR A 114 2.85 5.97 8.31
CA THR A 114 3.24 6.96 7.30
C THR A 114 4.61 6.60 6.77
N ALA A 115 4.83 6.84 5.48
CA ALA A 115 6.14 6.73 4.87
C ALA A 115 6.56 8.10 4.39
N SER A 116 7.74 8.55 4.79
CA SER A 116 8.28 9.84 4.40
C SER A 116 9.74 9.68 3.99
N LYS A 117 10.19 10.58 3.13
CA LYS A 117 11.58 10.56 2.66
C LYS A 117 12.10 11.97 2.54
N LYS A 118 13.29 12.18 3.09
CA LYS A 118 14.06 13.40 2.92
C LYS A 118 15.18 13.11 1.94
N GLU A 119 15.47 14.05 1.04
CA GLU A 119 16.53 13.88 0.05
C GLU A 119 17.86 13.51 0.72
N GLY A 120 18.50 12.45 0.20
CA GLY A 120 19.74 11.94 0.75
C GLY A 120 19.60 10.99 1.94
N TYR A 121 18.38 10.70 2.36
CA TYR A 121 18.10 9.81 3.51
C TYR A 121 17.19 8.66 3.10
N PRO A 122 17.25 7.52 3.80
CA PRO A 122 16.35 6.41 3.53
C PRO A 122 14.89 6.77 3.91
N THR A 123 13.96 6.02 3.33
CA THR A 123 12.54 6.14 3.69
C THR A 123 12.33 5.82 5.17
N ILE A 124 11.55 6.66 5.85
CA ILE A 124 11.22 6.49 7.26
C ILE A 124 9.76 6.10 7.37
N TYR A 125 9.50 5.01 8.09
CA TYR A 125 8.15 4.55 8.39
C TYR A 125 7.83 4.84 9.85
N ARG A 126 6.67 5.45 10.11
CA ARG A 126 6.22 5.77 11.45
C ARG A 126 4.83 5.20 11.68
N TYR A 127 4.63 4.57 12.84
CA TYR A 127 3.31 4.07 13.20
C TYR A 127 2.36 5.21 13.52
N ILE A 128 1.12 5.05 13.09
CA ILE A 128 0.00 5.95 13.42
C ILE A 128 -0.77 5.29 14.57
N LYS A 129 -0.98 6.03 15.61
CA LYS A 129 -1.73 5.55 16.78
C LYS A 129 -3.22 5.74 16.62
#